data_97e531c1a8d973b7404aa3b1b76ff206
#
_entry.id   97e531c1a8d973b7404aa3b1b76ff206
#
_cell.length_a   1.000
_cell.length_b   1.000
_cell.length_c   1.000
_cell.angle_alpha   90.00
_cell.angle_beta   90.00
_cell.angle_gamma   90.00
#
_symmetry.space_group_name_H-M   'P 1'
#
loop_
_entity.id
_entity.type
_entity.pdbx_description
1 polymer ?
#
loop_
_entity_poly.entity_id
_entity_poly.type
_entity_poly.pdbx_seq_one_letter_code
_entity_poly.pdbx_strand_id
1 'polypeptide(L)'
;MWTLDSPNKELKVMIEQQGDGSLRYCVSKHGKKVIEESSMGICTDLGDFTDGLLFEKEERDSIREEYSIPVGKKEVYTNHAQELALCFRAHESEFTVRLRAFDDGMAFRYEIRTSGKDTFLVKRENTEFRISENCDKLWLQDWIPTYEGPYNARNWDKSMNGQPFGMPSLFFSETDGAWIMLNEANVINTNGSYCSCHLVGNENRCMSVGFAPEEKGKPVKTRLPFQSPWRYAVAADNLDELVNSTINYNLNPPSVIEDTSWIKPGRALWSWWEDMNGAQLYLESRNYVDMAAAYGFEGLTLDCGWDACWVKDLCEYAHEKNVQIWIWTAMQRLDTREKAEELIPLWASWGVDGLKIDFFENDSQHTMWQYNMLADLMIQYKLMINFHGSVKPMGEGRTWPNFMTAEGIMGMEHYQWSDLPNSLHNCTVPFTRNVAGPMDYTPTAFSNLKNRNTTMGHQLALPVVFDSGLTNYALALRFMEGWKGTDFLRRTKNH
;
A
#
# COMPACT_ATOMS: atom_id res chain seq x y z
N MET A 1 -5.20 27.41 -20.00
CA MET A 1 -5.26 27.21 -18.52
C MET A 1 -6.60 26.60 -18.15
N TRP A 2 -6.60 25.53 -17.35
CA TRP A 2 -7.79 24.81 -16.85
C TRP A 2 -7.78 24.77 -15.32
N THR A 3 -8.96 24.63 -14.73
CA THR A 3 -9.12 24.49 -13.27
C THR A 3 -10.06 23.36 -12.95
N LEU A 4 -9.77 22.65 -11.85
CA LEU A 4 -10.62 21.64 -11.28
C LEU A 4 -10.74 21.91 -9.78
N ASP A 5 -11.95 22.22 -9.31
CA ASP A 5 -12.25 22.43 -7.90
C ASP A 5 -12.73 21.10 -7.28
N SER A 6 -12.41 20.87 -6.01
CA SER A 6 -13.01 19.77 -5.23
C SER A 6 -14.53 19.96 -5.07
N PRO A 7 -15.28 18.92 -4.67
CA PRO A 7 -16.73 19.05 -4.43
C PRO A 7 -17.08 20.17 -3.44
N ASN A 8 -16.32 20.30 -2.33
CA ASN A 8 -16.50 21.37 -1.33
C ASN A 8 -15.88 22.73 -1.75
N LYS A 9 -15.12 22.77 -2.86
CA LYS A 9 -14.44 23.96 -3.42
C LYS A 9 -13.29 24.53 -2.57
N GLU A 10 -12.82 23.80 -1.59
CA GLU A 10 -11.69 24.22 -0.75
C GLU A 10 -10.35 23.87 -1.37
N LEU A 11 -10.29 22.80 -2.19
CA LEU A 11 -9.12 22.42 -2.96
C LEU A 11 -9.31 22.75 -4.44
N LYS A 12 -8.27 23.32 -5.04
CA LYS A 12 -8.23 23.69 -6.46
C LYS A 12 -6.96 23.18 -7.11
N VAL A 13 -7.10 22.46 -8.21
CA VAL A 13 -6.03 22.08 -9.13
C VAL A 13 -6.06 23.01 -10.33
N MET A 14 -4.93 23.64 -10.66
CA MET A 14 -4.78 24.45 -11.86
C MET A 14 -3.78 23.76 -12.79
N ILE A 15 -4.12 23.69 -14.08
CA ILE A 15 -3.26 23.13 -15.12
C ILE A 15 -3.04 24.20 -16.18
N GLU A 16 -1.79 24.38 -16.60
CA GLU A 16 -1.41 25.34 -17.61
C GLU A 16 -0.60 24.67 -18.71
N GLN A 17 -0.96 24.94 -19.96
CA GLN A 17 -0.15 24.57 -21.11
C GLN A 17 0.81 25.71 -21.43
N GLN A 18 2.09 25.40 -21.52
CA GLN A 18 3.15 26.35 -21.84
C GLN A 18 3.25 26.56 -23.35
N GLY A 19 4.03 27.57 -23.77
CA GLY A 19 4.22 27.89 -25.18
C GLY A 19 4.88 26.80 -26.04
N ASP A 20 5.62 25.90 -25.42
CA ASP A 20 6.21 24.70 -26.05
C ASP A 20 5.28 23.49 -26.08
N GLY A 21 4.06 23.62 -25.56
CA GLY A 21 3.08 22.55 -25.46
C GLY A 21 3.21 21.69 -24.19
N SER A 22 4.19 21.91 -23.34
CA SER A 22 4.34 21.18 -22.06
C SER A 22 3.23 21.56 -21.08
N LEU A 23 2.98 20.69 -20.08
CA LEU A 23 1.98 20.91 -19.05
C LEU A 23 2.63 21.16 -17.71
N ARG A 24 2.08 22.14 -16.98
CA ARG A 24 2.38 22.43 -15.59
C ARG A 24 1.10 22.40 -14.76
N TYR A 25 1.20 21.99 -13.49
CA TYR A 25 0.08 22.05 -12.57
C TYR A 25 0.50 22.62 -11.22
N CYS A 26 -0.45 23.15 -10.49
CA CYS A 26 -0.27 23.46 -9.07
C CYS A 26 -1.57 23.14 -8.30
N VAL A 27 -1.44 22.98 -6.99
CA VAL A 27 -2.55 22.67 -6.09
C VAL A 27 -2.62 23.69 -4.98
N SER A 28 -3.83 24.21 -4.72
CA SER A 28 -4.10 25.12 -3.62
C SER A 28 -5.21 24.56 -2.73
N LYS A 29 -5.07 24.68 -1.41
CA LYS A 29 -6.13 24.42 -0.43
C LYS A 29 -6.40 25.71 0.36
N HIS A 30 -7.67 26.10 0.52
CA HIS A 30 -8.09 27.36 1.13
C HIS A 30 -7.40 28.61 0.53
N GLY A 31 -7.10 28.55 -0.79
CA GLY A 31 -6.42 29.62 -1.51
C GLY A 31 -4.90 29.70 -1.31
N LYS A 32 -4.30 28.83 -0.51
CA LYS A 32 -2.86 28.73 -0.30
C LYS A 32 -2.28 27.57 -1.13
N LYS A 33 -1.18 27.82 -1.81
CA LYS A 33 -0.50 26.77 -2.59
C LYS A 33 0.13 25.73 -1.65
N VAL A 34 -0.22 24.46 -1.86
CA VAL A 34 0.36 23.29 -1.16
C VAL A 34 1.33 22.51 -2.07
N ILE A 35 1.06 22.51 -3.38
CA ILE A 35 1.98 22.04 -4.42
C ILE A 35 2.17 23.20 -5.40
N GLU A 36 3.41 23.65 -5.55
CA GLU A 36 3.82 24.69 -6.46
C GLU A 36 3.83 24.18 -7.92
N GLU A 37 4.12 25.06 -8.86
CA GLU A 37 4.16 24.72 -10.27
C GLU A 37 5.10 23.55 -10.56
N SER A 38 4.52 22.43 -10.99
CA SER A 38 5.14 21.11 -11.15
C SER A 38 4.93 20.57 -12.56
N SER A 39 5.91 19.83 -13.08
CA SER A 39 5.86 19.24 -14.41
C SER A 39 4.98 18.00 -14.45
N MET A 40 4.42 17.71 -15.63
CA MET A 40 3.70 16.47 -15.95
C MET A 40 4.15 15.96 -17.33
N GLY A 41 3.92 14.67 -17.58
CA GLY A 41 4.14 14.05 -18.87
C GLY A 41 4.83 12.69 -18.75
N ILE A 42 4.93 11.99 -19.87
CA ILE A 42 5.48 10.64 -19.96
C ILE A 42 6.26 10.49 -21.28
N CYS A 43 7.43 9.86 -21.22
CA CYS A 43 8.24 9.57 -22.38
C CYS A 43 8.18 8.09 -22.71
N THR A 44 7.90 7.75 -23.97
CA THR A 44 7.67 6.39 -24.46
C THR A 44 8.41 6.12 -25.77
N ASP A 45 8.30 4.92 -26.32
CA ASP A 45 8.74 4.61 -27.68
C ASP A 45 7.69 4.97 -28.76
N LEU A 46 6.48 5.38 -28.34
CA LEU A 46 5.47 5.98 -29.21
C LEU A 46 5.75 7.47 -29.49
N GLY A 47 6.45 8.14 -28.56
CA GLY A 47 6.78 9.54 -28.60
C GLY A 47 7.06 10.12 -27.20
N ASP A 48 7.50 11.37 -27.17
CA ASP A 48 7.65 12.14 -25.95
C ASP A 48 6.38 12.99 -25.73
N PHE A 49 5.65 12.72 -24.65
CA PHE A 49 4.42 13.43 -24.28
C PHE A 49 4.70 14.42 -23.13
N THR A 50 5.90 14.97 -23.06
CA THR A 50 6.31 15.98 -22.08
C THR A 50 6.20 17.41 -22.63
N ASP A 51 6.21 17.56 -23.96
CA ASP A 51 6.04 18.82 -24.70
C ASP A 51 5.37 18.57 -26.08
N GLY A 52 5.22 19.63 -26.90
CA GLY A 52 4.65 19.51 -28.23
C GLY A 52 3.19 19.04 -28.29
N LEU A 53 2.49 19.05 -27.15
CA LEU A 53 1.10 18.59 -27.05
C LEU A 53 0.17 19.60 -27.74
N LEU A 54 -0.75 19.09 -28.57
CA LEU A 54 -1.78 19.88 -29.22
C LEU A 54 -3.14 19.60 -28.55
N PHE A 55 -3.68 20.60 -27.86
CA PHE A 55 -4.96 20.48 -27.16
C PHE A 55 -6.10 20.22 -28.17
N GLU A 56 -6.95 19.20 -27.89
CA GLU A 56 -8.11 18.89 -28.70
C GLU A 56 -9.42 19.17 -27.98
N LYS A 57 -9.59 18.65 -26.76
CA LYS A 57 -10.83 18.80 -25.98
C LYS A 57 -10.61 18.59 -24.48
N GLU A 58 -11.57 19.06 -23.70
CA GLU A 58 -11.73 18.72 -22.30
C GLU A 58 -13.05 17.97 -22.07
N GLU A 59 -13.04 17.06 -21.10
CA GLU A 59 -14.24 16.38 -20.63
C GLU A 59 -14.30 16.51 -19.10
N ARG A 60 -15.50 16.79 -18.59
CA ARG A 60 -15.72 16.93 -17.14
C ARG A 60 -16.77 15.95 -16.67
N ASP A 61 -16.55 15.39 -15.49
CA ASP A 61 -17.45 14.45 -14.85
C ASP A 61 -17.44 14.66 -13.33
N SER A 62 -18.43 14.08 -12.64
CA SER A 62 -18.52 14.04 -11.18
C SER A 62 -18.74 12.62 -10.74
N ILE A 63 -17.83 12.12 -9.91
CA ILE A 63 -17.91 10.79 -9.35
C ILE A 63 -18.62 10.89 -8.01
N ARG A 64 -19.65 10.03 -7.82
CA ARG A 64 -20.33 9.86 -6.54
C ARG A 64 -20.74 8.41 -6.38
N GLU A 65 -20.08 7.71 -5.48
CA GLU A 65 -20.23 6.28 -5.27
C GLU A 65 -20.07 5.97 -3.79
N GLU A 66 -20.83 5.02 -3.28
CA GLU A 66 -20.64 4.43 -1.96
C GLU A 66 -20.35 2.94 -2.11
N TYR A 67 -19.45 2.42 -1.31
CA TYR A 67 -19.07 1.01 -1.32
C TYR A 67 -18.56 0.57 0.06
N SER A 68 -18.54 -0.73 0.30
CA SER A 68 -17.95 -1.33 1.50
C SER A 68 -16.84 -2.32 1.10
N ILE A 69 -15.84 -2.44 1.96
CA ILE A 69 -14.79 -3.46 1.86
C ILE A 69 -14.69 -4.19 3.21
N PRO A 70 -14.35 -5.49 3.23
CA PRO A 70 -14.27 -6.27 4.47
C PRO A 70 -13.21 -5.81 5.45
N VAL A 71 -12.17 -5.14 4.95
CA VAL A 71 -11.00 -4.68 5.70
C VAL A 71 -10.78 -3.19 5.46
N GLY A 72 -10.57 -2.43 6.52
CA GLY A 72 -10.23 -1.02 6.42
C GLY A 72 -10.83 -0.18 7.54
N LYS A 73 -10.56 1.11 7.50
CA LYS A 73 -10.88 2.08 8.56
C LYS A 73 -12.34 2.48 8.63
N LYS A 74 -13.15 2.14 7.63
CA LYS A 74 -14.54 2.59 7.50
C LYS A 74 -15.45 1.42 7.10
N GLU A 75 -16.64 1.39 7.67
CA GLU A 75 -17.69 0.46 7.26
C GLU A 75 -18.24 0.79 5.86
N VAL A 76 -18.36 2.08 5.56
CA VAL A 76 -18.80 2.59 4.25
C VAL A 76 -17.79 3.63 3.77
N TYR A 77 -17.33 3.44 2.56
CA TYR A 77 -16.45 4.36 1.84
C TYR A 77 -17.27 5.21 0.88
N THR A 78 -16.96 6.50 0.84
CA THR A 78 -17.54 7.43 -0.14
C THR A 78 -16.46 7.85 -1.14
N ASN A 79 -16.70 7.57 -2.42
CA ASN A 79 -15.91 8.11 -3.51
C ASN A 79 -16.64 9.32 -4.10
N HIS A 80 -16.21 10.51 -3.71
CA HIS A 80 -16.77 11.76 -4.18
C HIS A 80 -15.66 12.66 -4.72
N ALA A 81 -15.65 12.87 -6.04
CA ALA A 81 -14.63 13.64 -6.72
C ALA A 81 -15.20 14.37 -7.93
N GLN A 82 -14.58 15.48 -8.29
CA GLN A 82 -14.72 16.07 -9.62
C GLN A 82 -13.62 15.55 -10.51
N GLU A 83 -13.93 15.23 -11.77
CA GLU A 83 -12.99 14.70 -12.74
C GLU A 83 -12.83 15.64 -13.94
N LEU A 84 -11.60 15.79 -14.43
CA LEU A 84 -11.25 16.52 -15.64
C LEU A 84 -10.32 15.67 -16.49
N ALA A 85 -10.70 15.38 -17.73
CA ALA A 85 -9.84 14.77 -18.72
C ALA A 85 -9.45 15.82 -19.77
N LEU A 86 -8.15 16.07 -19.91
CA LEU A 86 -7.58 16.95 -20.94
C LEU A 86 -6.97 16.08 -22.04
N CYS A 87 -7.59 16.11 -23.23
CA CYS A 87 -7.18 15.30 -24.36
C CYS A 87 -6.31 16.13 -25.31
N PHE A 88 -5.17 15.56 -25.66
CA PHE A 88 -4.19 16.15 -26.55
C PHE A 88 -3.85 15.17 -27.69
N ARG A 89 -3.37 15.71 -28.78
CA ARG A 89 -2.73 14.95 -29.86
C ARG A 89 -1.22 15.20 -29.87
N ALA A 90 -0.45 14.13 -29.94
CA ALA A 90 0.99 14.16 -30.20
C ALA A 90 1.44 12.82 -30.80
N HIS A 91 2.42 12.83 -31.70
CA HIS A 91 3.04 11.62 -32.27
C HIS A 91 2.02 10.59 -32.82
N GLU A 92 0.97 11.05 -33.51
CA GLU A 92 -0.13 10.24 -34.07
C GLU A 92 -0.96 9.49 -32.99
N SER A 93 -0.79 9.85 -31.72
CA SER A 93 -1.50 9.27 -30.57
C SER A 93 -2.40 10.29 -29.91
N GLU A 94 -3.48 9.82 -29.31
CA GLU A 94 -4.27 10.55 -28.32
C GLU A 94 -3.58 10.37 -26.97
N PHE A 95 -3.25 11.48 -26.34
CA PHE A 95 -2.69 11.55 -24.98
C PHE A 95 -3.67 12.28 -24.07
N THR A 96 -4.05 11.66 -22.97
CA THR A 96 -4.98 12.26 -22.02
C THR A 96 -4.34 12.35 -20.64
N VAL A 97 -4.43 13.53 -20.02
CA VAL A 97 -4.19 13.70 -18.60
C VAL A 97 -5.55 13.70 -17.90
N ARG A 98 -5.79 12.68 -17.08
CA ARG A 98 -7.01 12.54 -16.29
C ARG A 98 -6.73 12.94 -14.85
N LEU A 99 -7.48 13.92 -14.35
CA LEU A 99 -7.33 14.47 -13.01
C LEU A 99 -8.60 14.23 -12.20
N ARG A 100 -8.44 14.01 -10.89
CA ARG A 100 -9.52 13.98 -9.90
C ARG A 100 -9.19 14.92 -8.76
N ALA A 101 -10.16 15.70 -8.34
CA ALA A 101 -10.09 16.53 -7.13
C ALA A 101 -11.11 16.01 -6.11
N PHE A 102 -10.59 15.61 -4.94
CA PHE A 102 -11.32 15.20 -3.74
C PHE A 102 -11.31 16.35 -2.74
N ASP A 103 -12.13 16.28 -1.70
CA ASP A 103 -12.16 17.32 -0.65
C ASP A 103 -10.85 17.34 0.16
N ASP A 104 -10.18 16.20 0.26
CA ASP A 104 -8.93 15.98 1.00
C ASP A 104 -7.70 15.79 0.11
N GLY A 105 -7.79 15.98 -1.23
CA GLY A 105 -6.62 15.82 -2.10
C GLY A 105 -6.92 15.78 -3.58
N MET A 106 -5.90 15.37 -4.35
CA MET A 106 -5.99 15.26 -5.80
C MET A 106 -5.23 14.05 -6.33
N ALA A 107 -5.62 13.59 -7.51
CA ALA A 107 -4.91 12.55 -8.24
C ALA A 107 -4.89 12.84 -9.74
N PHE A 108 -3.87 12.32 -10.44
CA PHE A 108 -3.84 12.29 -11.89
C PHE A 108 -3.16 11.04 -12.42
N ARG A 109 -3.47 10.72 -13.68
CA ARG A 109 -2.80 9.66 -14.46
C ARG A 109 -2.73 10.03 -15.93
N TYR A 110 -1.89 9.31 -16.65
CA TYR A 110 -1.74 9.43 -18.09
C TYR A 110 -2.46 8.29 -18.79
N GLU A 111 -3.13 8.62 -19.92
CA GLU A 111 -3.77 7.64 -20.79
C GLU A 111 -3.27 7.84 -22.21
N ILE A 112 -2.97 6.74 -22.92
CA ILE A 112 -2.51 6.78 -24.31
C ILE A 112 -3.36 5.82 -25.14
N ARG A 113 -3.82 6.33 -26.27
CA ARG A 113 -4.49 5.54 -27.30
C ARG A 113 -3.83 5.82 -28.66
N THR A 114 -3.51 4.77 -29.40
CA THR A 114 -3.04 4.83 -30.76
C THR A 114 -3.50 3.59 -31.54
N SER A 115 -3.46 3.63 -32.86
CA SER A 115 -3.79 2.51 -33.73
C SER A 115 -2.53 1.75 -34.15
N GLY A 116 -2.67 0.48 -34.46
CA GLY A 116 -1.63 -0.33 -35.13
C GLY A 116 -0.53 -0.88 -34.20
N LYS A 117 -0.67 -0.73 -32.87
CA LYS A 117 0.22 -1.37 -31.86
C LYS A 117 -0.60 -1.90 -30.69
N ASP A 118 -0.17 -3.03 -30.13
CA ASP A 118 -0.78 -3.62 -28.93
C ASP A 118 0.06 -3.35 -27.67
N THR A 119 1.37 -3.19 -27.84
CA THR A 119 2.31 -2.97 -26.74
C THR A 119 3.29 -1.85 -27.08
N PHE A 120 3.82 -1.21 -26.03
CA PHE A 120 4.81 -0.16 -26.15
C PHE A 120 5.68 -0.07 -24.88
N LEU A 121 6.69 0.79 -24.90
CA LEU A 121 7.66 0.94 -23.83
C LEU A 121 7.55 2.33 -23.22
N VAL A 122 7.34 2.39 -21.90
CA VAL A 122 7.46 3.63 -21.12
C VAL A 122 8.90 3.76 -20.63
N LYS A 123 9.57 4.84 -21.02
CA LYS A 123 10.98 5.10 -20.70
C LYS A 123 11.16 5.83 -19.38
N ARG A 124 10.29 6.81 -19.10
CA ARG A 124 10.28 7.61 -17.87
C ARG A 124 8.97 8.40 -17.74
N GLU A 125 8.65 8.82 -16.53
CA GLU A 125 7.69 9.89 -16.27
C GLU A 125 8.42 11.21 -15.99
N ASN A 126 7.81 12.31 -16.42
CA ASN A 126 8.23 13.68 -16.10
C ASN A 126 7.34 14.27 -15.00
N THR A 127 6.89 13.40 -14.12
CA THR A 127 5.99 13.72 -13.01
C THR A 127 6.77 14.29 -11.85
N GLU A 128 6.42 15.50 -11.44
CA GLU A 128 7.03 16.21 -10.33
C GLU A 128 5.97 16.66 -9.32
N PHE A 129 6.41 16.81 -8.07
CA PHE A 129 5.68 17.42 -6.97
C PHE A 129 6.60 18.44 -6.30
N ARG A 130 6.46 19.70 -6.66
CA ARG A 130 7.19 20.80 -6.03
C ARG A 130 6.42 21.23 -4.80
N ILE A 131 6.93 20.88 -3.63
CA ILE A 131 6.28 21.16 -2.35
C ILE A 131 6.46 22.64 -2.00
N SER A 132 5.39 23.25 -1.46
CA SER A 132 5.39 24.65 -1.04
C SER A 132 6.60 24.99 -0.16
N GLU A 133 7.15 26.19 -0.33
CA GLU A 133 8.30 26.68 0.45
C GLU A 133 7.99 26.77 1.96
N ASN A 134 6.71 26.84 2.31
CA ASN A 134 6.25 26.85 3.70
C ASN A 134 6.28 25.46 4.35
N CYS A 135 6.43 24.36 3.58
CA CYS A 135 6.56 23.00 4.11
C CYS A 135 8.01 22.70 4.46
N ASP A 136 8.37 22.90 5.71
CA ASP A 136 9.73 22.76 6.22
C ASP A 136 9.96 21.46 7.00
N LYS A 137 8.91 20.78 7.42
CA LYS A 137 8.99 19.49 8.15
C LYS A 137 8.57 18.35 7.26
N LEU A 138 9.39 17.29 7.21
CA LEU A 138 9.22 16.12 6.38
C LEU A 138 9.36 14.85 7.20
N TRP A 139 8.56 13.83 6.88
CA TRP A 139 8.75 12.45 7.36
C TRP A 139 8.90 11.56 6.14
N LEU A 140 10.14 11.13 5.91
CA LEU A 140 10.53 10.36 4.74
C LEU A 140 11.18 9.05 5.18
N GLN A 141 10.90 8.00 4.43
CA GLN A 141 11.59 6.73 4.50
C GLN A 141 12.63 6.70 3.37
N ASP A 142 13.89 6.40 3.68
CA ASP A 142 14.88 6.12 2.63
C ASP A 142 14.39 4.88 1.86
N TRP A 143 14.34 4.96 0.54
CA TRP A 143 13.78 3.87 -0.25
C TRP A 143 14.60 2.59 -0.12
N ILE A 144 13.93 1.49 0.19
CA ILE A 144 14.42 0.11 0.10
C ILE A 144 13.32 -0.76 -0.49
N PRO A 145 13.64 -1.86 -1.20
CA PRO A 145 12.64 -2.66 -1.93
C PRO A 145 11.52 -3.24 -1.07
N THR A 146 11.80 -3.54 0.19
CA THR A 146 10.85 -4.12 1.15
C THR A 146 10.08 -3.05 1.93
N TYR A 147 10.43 -1.77 1.79
CA TYR A 147 9.87 -0.67 2.58
C TYR A 147 10.05 -0.82 4.11
N GLU A 148 10.93 -1.71 4.56
CA GLU A 148 11.22 -1.97 5.98
C GLU A 148 12.24 -1.00 6.58
N GLY A 149 12.21 0.26 6.17
CA GLY A 149 13.02 1.34 6.72
C GLY A 149 12.25 2.20 7.72
N PRO A 150 12.97 2.95 8.61
CA PRO A 150 12.33 3.89 9.50
C PRO A 150 11.90 5.15 8.76
N TYR A 151 10.76 5.74 9.19
CA TYR A 151 10.44 7.12 8.81
C TYR A 151 11.25 8.08 9.65
N ASN A 152 12.02 8.93 8.98
CA ASN A 152 12.87 9.92 9.61
C ASN A 152 12.27 11.33 9.45
N ALA A 153 12.16 12.08 10.55
CA ALA A 153 11.86 13.50 10.50
C ALA A 153 13.07 14.26 9.94
N ARG A 154 12.84 15.08 8.92
CA ARG A 154 13.88 15.83 8.20
C ARG A 154 13.45 17.25 7.91
N ASN A 155 14.40 18.09 7.57
CA ASN A 155 14.19 19.37 6.89
C ASN A 155 14.76 19.26 5.48
N TRP A 156 14.30 20.14 4.57
CA TRP A 156 14.89 20.21 3.24
C TRP A 156 16.35 20.61 3.30
N ASP A 157 17.20 19.81 2.66
CA ASP A 157 18.60 20.14 2.45
C ASP A 157 19.11 19.56 1.13
N LYS A 158 20.29 20.02 0.71
CA LYS A 158 20.89 19.61 -0.57
C LYS A 158 21.29 18.13 -0.63
N SER A 159 21.41 17.44 0.52
CA SER A 159 21.75 16.02 0.55
C SER A 159 20.62 15.13 0.02
N MET A 160 19.41 15.68 -0.04
CA MET A 160 18.25 14.98 -0.61
C MET A 160 18.29 14.88 -2.15
N ASN A 161 19.09 15.71 -2.80
CA ASN A 161 19.16 15.71 -4.27
C ASN A 161 19.70 14.37 -4.81
N GLY A 162 18.92 13.73 -5.67
CA GLY A 162 19.21 12.42 -6.24
C GLY A 162 18.96 11.24 -5.30
N GLN A 163 18.50 11.48 -4.06
CA GLN A 163 18.20 10.41 -3.11
C GLN A 163 16.80 9.85 -3.35
N PRO A 164 16.63 8.53 -3.37
CA PRO A 164 15.32 7.88 -3.48
C PRO A 164 14.66 7.77 -2.11
N PHE A 165 13.35 8.08 -2.08
CA PHE A 165 12.49 7.99 -0.91
C PHE A 165 11.26 7.13 -1.19
N GLY A 166 10.91 6.27 -0.24
CA GLY A 166 9.69 5.46 -0.30
C GLY A 166 8.42 6.31 -0.22
N MET A 167 7.35 5.82 -0.81
CA MET A 167 6.00 6.33 -0.62
C MET A 167 5.24 5.48 0.41
N PRO A 168 4.30 6.08 1.19
CA PRO A 168 3.95 7.50 1.19
C PRO A 168 5.01 8.38 1.85
N SER A 169 5.17 9.59 1.34
CA SER A 169 6.03 10.64 1.90
C SER A 169 5.18 11.77 2.45
N LEU A 170 5.46 12.22 3.69
CA LEU A 170 4.65 13.20 4.40
C LEU A 170 5.41 14.51 4.59
N PHE A 171 4.73 15.63 4.36
CA PHE A 171 5.22 17.00 4.47
C PHE A 171 4.25 17.83 5.31
N PHE A 172 4.77 18.79 6.06
CA PHE A 172 3.96 19.70 6.88
C PHE A 172 4.42 21.13 6.75
N SER A 173 3.46 22.02 6.54
CA SER A 173 3.62 23.48 6.63
C SER A 173 3.06 23.99 7.96
N GLU A 174 3.94 24.43 8.84
CA GLU A 174 3.52 25.04 10.11
C GLU A 174 2.81 26.40 9.86
N THR A 175 3.26 27.15 8.85
CA THR A 175 2.69 28.45 8.49
C THR A 175 1.27 28.34 7.92
N ASP A 176 1.01 27.32 7.11
CA ASP A 176 -0.28 27.14 6.43
C ASP A 176 -1.19 26.15 7.19
N GLY A 177 -0.66 25.40 8.15
CA GLY A 177 -1.37 24.35 8.88
C GLY A 177 -1.69 23.13 8.01
N ALA A 178 -1.01 22.96 6.88
CA ALA A 178 -1.34 21.96 5.87
C ALA A 178 -0.42 20.73 5.95
N TRP A 179 -1.02 19.54 5.93
CA TRP A 179 -0.36 18.25 5.80
C TRP A 179 -0.48 17.74 4.37
N ILE A 180 0.64 17.40 3.75
CA ILE A 180 0.67 16.93 2.36
C ILE A 180 1.30 15.54 2.36
N MET A 181 0.58 14.55 1.82
CA MET A 181 1.13 13.19 1.65
C MET A 181 1.14 12.83 0.17
N LEU A 182 2.29 12.43 -0.34
CA LEU A 182 2.46 11.96 -1.72
C LEU A 182 2.46 10.43 -1.77
N ASN A 183 1.71 9.86 -2.69
CA ASN A 183 1.69 8.41 -2.92
C ASN A 183 1.20 8.06 -4.33
N GLU A 184 1.14 6.76 -4.63
CA GLU A 184 0.58 6.18 -5.85
C GLU A 184 -0.52 5.18 -5.54
N ALA A 185 -1.39 4.91 -6.51
CA ALA A 185 -2.48 3.93 -6.36
C ALA A 185 -2.76 3.18 -7.67
N ASN A 186 -3.40 2.01 -7.54
CA ASN A 186 -3.82 1.18 -8.68
C ASN A 186 -2.64 0.73 -9.57
N VAL A 187 -1.52 0.32 -8.98
CA VAL A 187 -0.33 -0.11 -9.73
C VAL A 187 -0.50 -1.54 -10.25
N ILE A 188 -0.86 -2.48 -9.36
CA ILE A 188 -0.96 -3.90 -9.72
C ILE A 188 -2.15 -4.24 -10.62
N ASN A 189 -3.10 -3.35 -10.74
CA ASN A 189 -4.32 -3.52 -11.54
C ASN A 189 -4.29 -2.71 -12.85
N THR A 190 -3.14 -2.25 -13.27
CA THR A 190 -3.02 -1.57 -14.56
C THR A 190 -3.11 -2.56 -15.71
N ASN A 191 -3.81 -2.16 -16.77
CA ASN A 191 -3.92 -2.97 -17.97
C ASN A 191 -2.56 -3.13 -18.66
N GLY A 192 -1.93 -4.28 -18.48
CA GLY A 192 -0.62 -4.60 -19.05
C GLY A 192 0.56 -4.46 -18.10
N SER A 193 0.28 -4.18 -16.84
CA SER A 193 1.24 -4.02 -15.74
C SER A 193 2.13 -2.76 -15.82
N TYR A 194 2.62 -2.35 -14.67
CA TYR A 194 3.53 -1.23 -14.49
C TYR A 194 4.46 -1.53 -13.30
N CYS A 195 5.56 -0.81 -13.11
CA CYS A 195 6.36 -0.91 -11.90
C CYS A 195 5.79 -0.02 -10.79
N SER A 196 6.01 -0.35 -9.54
CA SER A 196 5.86 0.60 -8.44
C SER A 196 6.94 1.67 -8.55
N CYS A 197 6.65 2.86 -8.02
CA CYS A 197 7.55 3.99 -8.09
C CYS A 197 7.95 4.44 -6.69
N HIS A 198 9.06 5.15 -6.63
CA HIS A 198 9.54 5.89 -5.47
C HIS A 198 9.67 7.37 -5.83
N LEU A 199 9.92 8.23 -4.85
CA LEU A 199 10.20 9.63 -5.08
C LEU A 199 11.72 9.87 -5.08
N VAL A 200 12.17 10.77 -5.92
CA VAL A 200 13.57 11.23 -5.96
C VAL A 200 13.59 12.71 -5.61
N GLY A 201 14.35 13.04 -4.59
CA GLY A 201 14.53 14.43 -4.18
C GLY A 201 15.34 15.19 -5.24
N ASN A 202 14.91 16.40 -5.57
CA ASN A 202 15.56 17.30 -6.51
C ASN A 202 15.74 18.69 -5.90
N GLU A 203 16.42 19.59 -6.63
CA GLU A 203 16.52 20.99 -6.25
C GLU A 203 15.16 21.66 -6.12
N ASN A 204 15.10 22.79 -5.41
CA ASN A 204 13.91 23.61 -5.27
C ASN A 204 12.72 22.89 -4.62
N ARG A 205 12.96 22.01 -3.64
CA ARG A 205 11.91 21.27 -2.91
C ARG A 205 11.02 20.43 -3.84
N CYS A 206 11.59 19.91 -4.89
CA CYS A 206 10.91 19.08 -5.86
C CYS A 206 11.13 17.60 -5.57
N MET A 207 10.05 16.82 -5.62
CA MET A 207 10.07 15.36 -5.62
C MET A 207 9.63 14.89 -7.00
N SER A 208 10.49 14.15 -7.71
CA SER A 208 10.12 13.53 -8.98
C SER A 208 9.86 12.04 -8.83
N VAL A 209 9.02 11.51 -9.70
CA VAL A 209 8.76 10.06 -9.75
C VAL A 209 9.95 9.35 -10.37
N GLY A 210 10.50 8.35 -9.64
CA GLY A 210 11.51 7.41 -10.09
C GLY A 210 10.92 6.01 -10.25
N PHE A 211 11.30 5.31 -11.33
CA PHE A 211 10.93 3.91 -11.50
C PHE A 211 11.75 3.01 -10.59
N ALA A 212 11.20 1.83 -10.31
CA ALA A 212 11.92 0.79 -9.60
C ALA A 212 13.35 0.62 -10.15
N PRO A 213 14.37 0.45 -9.30
CA PRO A 213 15.76 0.36 -9.78
C PRO A 213 16.02 -0.78 -10.75
N GLU A 214 15.25 -1.86 -10.68
CA GLU A 214 15.31 -2.98 -11.61
C GLU A 214 14.93 -2.57 -13.03
N GLU A 215 14.16 -1.48 -13.17
CA GLU A 215 13.78 -0.86 -14.44
C GLU A 215 14.76 0.25 -14.88
N LYS A 216 15.79 0.55 -14.07
CA LYS A 216 16.78 1.58 -14.41
C LYS A 216 17.50 1.25 -15.71
N GLY A 217 17.28 2.12 -16.71
CA GLY A 217 17.78 1.89 -18.06
C GLY A 217 17.05 0.82 -18.85
N LYS A 218 15.98 0.22 -18.29
CA LYS A 218 15.08 -0.67 -18.98
C LYS A 218 13.69 -0.03 -19.01
N PRO A 219 13.08 0.15 -20.18
CA PRO A 219 11.74 0.72 -20.23
C PRO A 219 10.70 -0.29 -19.74
N VAL A 220 9.67 0.22 -19.07
CA VAL A 220 8.50 -0.56 -18.66
C VAL A 220 7.69 -0.95 -19.91
N LYS A 221 7.49 -2.25 -20.12
CA LYS A 221 6.69 -2.76 -21.24
C LYS A 221 5.23 -2.85 -20.83
N THR A 222 4.37 -2.14 -21.53
CA THR A 222 2.93 -2.09 -21.23
C THR A 222 2.07 -2.25 -22.49
N ARG A 223 0.75 -2.14 -22.35
CA ARG A 223 -0.22 -2.40 -23.40
C ARG A 223 -1.08 -1.18 -23.71
N LEU A 224 -1.66 -1.19 -24.90
CA LEU A 224 -2.69 -0.25 -25.35
C LEU A 224 -4.09 -0.89 -25.29
N PRO A 225 -5.15 -0.13 -24.95
CA PRO A 225 -5.12 1.26 -24.50
C PRO A 225 -4.45 1.37 -23.12
N PHE A 226 -3.59 2.37 -22.96
CA PHE A 226 -2.78 2.53 -21.75
C PHE A 226 -3.43 3.46 -20.75
N GLN A 227 -3.26 3.10 -19.47
CA GLN A 227 -3.51 3.95 -18.31
C GLN A 227 -2.36 3.74 -17.32
N SER A 228 -1.68 4.82 -16.95
CA SER A 228 -0.67 4.72 -15.89
C SER A 228 -1.32 4.48 -14.52
N PRO A 229 -0.57 4.04 -13.51
CA PRO A 229 -1.00 4.19 -12.11
C PRO A 229 -1.36 5.64 -11.82
N TRP A 230 -2.19 5.84 -10.79
CA TRP A 230 -2.47 7.16 -10.28
C TRP A 230 -1.30 7.69 -9.45
N ARG A 231 -0.97 8.96 -9.66
CA ARG A 231 -0.14 9.76 -8.78
C ARG A 231 -1.06 10.65 -7.97
N TYR A 232 -0.99 10.62 -6.64
CA TYR A 232 -1.90 11.40 -5.83
C TYR A 232 -1.22 12.12 -4.67
N ALA A 233 -1.85 13.20 -4.24
CA ALA A 233 -1.50 13.94 -3.04
C ALA A 233 -2.73 14.06 -2.15
N VAL A 234 -2.62 13.69 -0.88
CA VAL A 234 -3.54 14.15 0.16
C VAL A 234 -3.10 15.53 0.59
N ALA A 235 -4.03 16.45 0.77
CA ALA A 235 -3.80 17.77 1.32
C ALA A 235 -4.80 17.98 2.47
N ALA A 236 -4.38 17.68 3.70
CA ALA A 236 -5.21 17.65 4.89
C ALA A 236 -4.96 18.86 5.79
N ASP A 237 -6.00 19.35 6.47
CA ASP A 237 -5.89 20.46 7.42
C ASP A 237 -5.38 20.01 8.79
N ASN A 238 -5.49 18.72 9.08
CA ASN A 238 -5.05 18.12 10.32
C ASN A 238 -4.78 16.62 10.15
N LEU A 239 -4.20 15.98 11.18
CA LEU A 239 -3.86 14.57 11.15
C LEU A 239 -5.08 13.64 11.14
N ASP A 240 -6.23 14.08 11.67
CA ASP A 240 -7.47 13.29 11.62
C ASP A 240 -7.97 13.17 10.18
N GLU A 241 -8.01 14.27 9.44
CA GLU A 241 -8.34 14.26 8.00
C GLU A 241 -7.37 13.38 7.21
N LEU A 242 -6.06 13.51 7.47
CA LEU A 242 -5.02 12.72 6.82
C LEU A 242 -5.24 11.21 7.02
N VAL A 243 -5.42 10.76 8.25
CA VAL A 243 -5.60 9.33 8.59
C VAL A 243 -6.89 8.78 8.01
N ASN A 244 -7.93 9.60 7.91
CA ASN A 244 -9.25 9.23 7.39
C ASN A 244 -9.38 9.34 5.87
N SER A 245 -8.32 9.76 5.16
CA SER A 245 -8.33 9.81 3.70
C SER A 245 -8.57 8.42 3.10
N THR A 246 -9.45 8.38 2.10
CA THR A 246 -9.80 7.16 1.35
C THR A 246 -9.40 7.22 -0.12
N ILE A 247 -8.63 8.23 -0.51
CA ILE A 247 -8.22 8.45 -1.90
C ILE A 247 -7.55 7.21 -2.48
N ASN A 248 -6.70 6.54 -1.68
CA ASN A 248 -6.01 5.33 -2.09
C ASN A 248 -6.98 4.24 -2.63
N TYR A 249 -8.04 3.97 -1.89
CA TYR A 249 -9.07 3.01 -2.30
C TYR A 249 -9.95 3.56 -3.44
N ASN A 250 -10.34 4.84 -3.39
CA ASN A 250 -11.21 5.49 -4.38
C ASN A 250 -10.60 5.51 -5.79
N LEU A 251 -9.28 5.38 -5.91
CA LEU A 251 -8.54 5.33 -7.18
C LEU A 251 -8.42 3.92 -7.76
N ASN A 252 -8.83 2.89 -7.04
CA ASN A 252 -8.82 1.51 -7.50
C ASN A 252 -10.19 1.10 -8.09
N PRO A 253 -10.23 0.12 -9.01
CA PRO A 253 -11.48 -0.42 -9.54
C PRO A 253 -12.35 -1.07 -8.46
N PRO A 254 -13.65 -1.22 -8.70
CA PRO A 254 -14.52 -2.00 -7.84
C PRO A 254 -14.07 -3.44 -7.65
N SER A 255 -14.64 -4.10 -6.64
CA SER A 255 -14.39 -5.51 -6.32
C SER A 255 -14.62 -6.44 -7.51
N VAL A 256 -13.71 -7.40 -7.71
CA VAL A 256 -13.82 -8.45 -8.73
C VAL A 256 -14.79 -9.56 -8.32
N ILE A 257 -15.29 -9.56 -7.09
CA ILE A 257 -16.30 -10.51 -6.58
C ILE A 257 -17.42 -9.77 -5.84
N GLU A 258 -18.61 -10.37 -5.85
CA GLU A 258 -19.78 -9.89 -5.10
C GLU A 258 -19.87 -10.53 -3.70
N ASP A 259 -19.63 -11.84 -3.61
CA ASP A 259 -19.69 -12.58 -2.33
C ASP A 259 -18.38 -12.44 -1.55
N THR A 260 -18.40 -11.60 -0.53
CA THR A 260 -17.31 -11.40 0.42
C THR A 260 -17.54 -12.08 1.78
N SER A 261 -18.61 -12.84 1.95
CA SER A 261 -19.02 -13.43 3.23
C SER A 261 -18.03 -14.43 3.84
N TRP A 262 -17.16 -15.00 3.01
CA TRP A 262 -16.11 -15.93 3.40
C TRP A 262 -14.83 -15.20 3.91
N ILE A 263 -14.69 -13.92 3.63
CA ILE A 263 -13.55 -13.11 4.07
C ILE A 263 -13.78 -12.74 5.53
N LYS A 264 -12.85 -13.12 6.39
CA LYS A 264 -12.97 -12.94 7.84
C LYS A 264 -11.69 -12.30 8.38
N PRO A 265 -11.69 -10.98 8.57
CA PRO A 265 -10.64 -10.29 9.30
C PRO A 265 -10.45 -10.89 10.69
N GLY A 266 -9.23 -10.84 11.21
CA GLY A 266 -9.00 -11.45 12.50
C GLY A 266 -7.62 -11.17 13.09
N ARG A 267 -7.46 -11.66 14.31
CA ARG A 267 -6.21 -11.66 15.07
C ARG A 267 -5.67 -13.08 15.06
N ALA A 268 -4.44 -13.24 14.61
CA ALA A 268 -3.77 -14.54 14.62
C ALA A 268 -2.67 -14.58 15.66
N LEU A 269 -2.57 -15.67 16.39
CA LEU A 269 -1.35 -15.97 17.14
C LEU A 269 -0.23 -16.34 16.16
N TRP A 270 0.98 -15.91 16.46
CA TRP A 270 2.13 -16.11 15.59
C TRP A 270 3.34 -16.57 16.42
N SER A 271 3.65 -17.85 16.29
CA SER A 271 4.60 -18.54 17.15
C SER A 271 6.07 -18.31 16.79
N TRP A 272 6.35 -17.86 15.57
CA TRP A 272 7.71 -17.74 15.03
C TRP A 272 8.61 -16.82 15.89
N TRP A 273 8.05 -15.73 16.43
CA TRP A 273 8.79 -14.82 17.29
C TRP A 273 9.36 -15.50 18.54
N GLU A 274 8.61 -16.41 19.13
CA GLU A 274 9.00 -17.10 20.38
C GLU A 274 10.09 -18.13 20.14
N ASP A 275 9.98 -18.90 19.07
CA ASP A 275 10.94 -19.92 18.68
C ASP A 275 11.00 -20.08 17.15
N MET A 276 11.95 -19.37 16.54
CA MET A 276 12.17 -19.41 15.08
C MET A 276 12.56 -20.79 14.55
N ASN A 277 13.02 -21.71 15.40
CA ASN A 277 13.53 -23.02 14.99
C ASN A 277 12.62 -24.19 15.37
N GLY A 278 11.75 -24.03 16.36
CA GLY A 278 11.00 -25.14 16.94
C GLY A 278 9.49 -24.98 16.99
N ALA A 279 8.98 -23.75 16.90
CA ALA A 279 7.55 -23.46 17.13
C ALA A 279 6.61 -23.93 16.01
N GLN A 280 7.12 -24.45 14.88
CA GLN A 280 6.30 -24.97 13.77
C GLN A 280 6.12 -26.50 13.85
N LEU A 281 6.13 -27.07 15.05
CA LEU A 281 5.84 -28.47 15.31
C LEU A 281 4.33 -28.70 15.48
N TYR A 282 3.83 -29.85 15.02
CA TYR A 282 2.39 -30.17 15.08
C TYR A 282 1.77 -30.03 16.47
N LEU A 283 2.38 -30.62 17.51
CA LEU A 283 1.83 -30.55 18.87
C LEU A 283 1.85 -29.14 19.45
N GLU A 284 2.88 -28.37 19.15
CA GLU A 284 2.97 -26.97 19.58
C GLU A 284 1.93 -26.12 18.86
N SER A 285 1.76 -26.31 17.54
CA SER A 285 0.74 -25.64 16.75
C SER A 285 -0.67 -25.93 17.28
N ARG A 286 -0.95 -27.16 17.72
CA ARG A 286 -2.22 -27.51 18.38
C ARG A 286 -2.42 -26.75 19.68
N ASN A 287 -1.38 -26.58 20.50
CA ASN A 287 -1.46 -25.78 21.71
C ASN A 287 -1.78 -24.31 21.40
N TYR A 288 -1.21 -23.75 20.33
CA TYR A 288 -1.57 -22.41 19.85
C TYR A 288 -3.01 -22.34 19.37
N VAL A 289 -3.54 -23.33 18.66
CA VAL A 289 -4.97 -23.41 18.27
C VAL A 289 -5.86 -23.44 19.50
N ASP A 290 -5.55 -24.28 20.49
CA ASP A 290 -6.33 -24.37 21.73
C ASP A 290 -6.36 -23.03 22.49
N MET A 291 -5.22 -22.36 22.52
CA MET A 291 -5.09 -21.06 23.17
C MET A 291 -5.82 -19.97 22.38
N ALA A 292 -5.72 -19.96 21.04
CA ALA A 292 -6.49 -19.05 20.20
C ALA A 292 -7.99 -19.19 20.46
N ALA A 293 -8.51 -20.41 20.45
CA ALA A 293 -9.93 -20.70 20.74
C ALA A 293 -10.32 -20.26 22.16
N ALA A 294 -9.51 -20.58 23.18
CA ALA A 294 -9.80 -20.24 24.58
C ALA A 294 -9.84 -18.73 24.83
N TYR A 295 -9.00 -17.97 24.12
CA TYR A 295 -8.89 -16.51 24.32
C TYR A 295 -9.62 -15.70 23.24
N GLY A 296 -10.29 -16.35 22.29
CA GLY A 296 -11.11 -15.71 21.26
C GLY A 296 -10.28 -14.96 20.20
N PHE A 297 -9.11 -15.50 19.87
CA PHE A 297 -8.37 -15.13 18.65
C PHE A 297 -8.92 -15.89 17.46
N GLU A 298 -8.97 -15.25 16.32
CA GLU A 298 -9.60 -15.79 15.12
C GLU A 298 -8.70 -16.75 14.36
N GLY A 299 -7.35 -16.70 14.55
CA GLY A 299 -6.45 -17.52 13.74
C GLY A 299 -5.12 -17.86 14.39
N LEU A 300 -4.41 -18.73 13.69
CA LEU A 300 -3.00 -19.06 13.90
C LEU A 300 -2.26 -18.93 12.55
N THR A 301 -1.14 -18.23 12.55
CA THR A 301 -0.20 -18.20 11.42
C THR A 301 0.96 -19.15 11.69
N LEU A 302 1.03 -20.21 10.88
CA LEU A 302 2.18 -21.09 10.79
C LEU A 302 3.23 -20.40 9.92
N ASP A 303 4.37 -20.10 10.50
CA ASP A 303 5.47 -19.44 9.79
C ASP A 303 6.47 -20.47 9.20
N CYS A 304 7.62 -20.03 8.75
CA CYS A 304 8.65 -20.87 8.13
C CYS A 304 8.96 -22.10 9.00
N GLY A 305 8.97 -23.30 8.37
CA GLY A 305 9.30 -24.57 9.04
C GLY A 305 8.13 -25.52 9.26
N TRP A 306 6.91 -25.17 8.85
CA TRP A 306 5.79 -26.12 8.86
C TRP A 306 6.01 -27.29 7.86
N ASP A 307 5.39 -28.44 8.15
CA ASP A 307 5.50 -29.64 7.31
C ASP A 307 4.13 -30.03 6.75
N ALA A 308 4.10 -30.28 5.44
CA ALA A 308 2.91 -30.66 4.68
C ALA A 308 2.20 -31.92 5.21
N CYS A 309 2.93 -32.80 5.90
CA CYS A 309 2.38 -34.08 6.35
C CYS A 309 1.29 -33.93 7.44
N TRP A 310 1.22 -32.79 8.14
CA TRP A 310 0.26 -32.58 9.23
C TRP A 310 -0.60 -31.30 9.10
N VAL A 311 -0.32 -30.42 8.13
CA VAL A 311 -1.08 -29.15 8.00
C VAL A 311 -2.57 -29.40 7.80
N LYS A 312 -2.95 -30.37 6.97
CA LYS A 312 -4.35 -30.73 6.76
C LYS A 312 -5.04 -31.15 8.05
N ASP A 313 -4.44 -32.04 8.82
CA ASP A 313 -5.00 -32.49 10.10
C ASP A 313 -5.11 -31.34 11.10
N LEU A 314 -4.17 -30.38 11.06
CA LEU A 314 -4.24 -29.19 11.90
C LEU A 314 -5.38 -28.24 11.46
N CYS A 315 -5.61 -28.07 10.16
CA CYS A 315 -6.73 -27.28 9.66
C CYS A 315 -8.08 -27.87 10.12
N GLU A 316 -8.27 -29.19 9.98
CA GLU A 316 -9.47 -29.88 10.44
C GLU A 316 -9.68 -29.65 11.96
N TYR A 317 -8.64 -29.84 12.76
CA TYR A 317 -8.68 -29.60 14.21
C TYR A 317 -8.98 -28.16 14.59
N ALA A 318 -8.41 -27.18 13.88
CA ALA A 318 -8.58 -25.77 14.13
C ALA A 318 -9.99 -25.30 13.76
N HIS A 319 -10.52 -25.78 12.64
CA HIS A 319 -11.87 -25.43 12.19
C HIS A 319 -12.96 -25.96 13.12
N GLU A 320 -12.78 -27.14 13.76
CA GLU A 320 -13.67 -27.62 14.82
C GLU A 320 -13.78 -26.64 16.01
N LYS A 321 -12.77 -25.79 16.18
CA LYS A 321 -12.68 -24.76 17.24
C LYS A 321 -12.95 -23.35 16.73
N ASN A 322 -13.33 -23.18 15.47
CA ASN A 322 -13.51 -21.89 14.78
C ASN A 322 -12.21 -21.04 14.74
N VAL A 323 -11.05 -21.68 14.57
CA VAL A 323 -9.76 -21.02 14.41
C VAL A 323 -9.29 -21.19 12.97
N GLN A 324 -8.94 -20.09 12.31
CA GLN A 324 -8.37 -20.05 10.96
C GLN A 324 -6.91 -20.52 10.99
N ILE A 325 -6.46 -21.16 9.90
CA ILE A 325 -5.05 -21.48 9.70
C ILE A 325 -4.49 -20.71 8.52
N TRP A 326 -3.48 -19.93 8.80
CA TRP A 326 -2.64 -19.27 7.81
C TRP A 326 -1.31 -19.98 7.70
N ILE A 327 -0.77 -20.10 6.49
CA ILE A 327 0.56 -20.68 6.27
C ILE A 327 1.47 -19.68 5.58
N TRP A 328 2.72 -19.65 6.02
CA TRP A 328 3.81 -18.91 5.39
C TRP A 328 4.35 -19.66 4.18
N THR A 329 4.75 -18.90 3.17
CA THR A 329 5.52 -19.42 2.04
C THR A 329 6.43 -18.35 1.47
N ALA A 330 7.62 -18.74 0.99
CA ALA A 330 8.47 -17.83 0.23
C ALA A 330 7.93 -17.64 -1.19
N MET A 331 8.00 -16.39 -1.70
CA MET A 331 7.54 -16.02 -3.04
C MET A 331 8.16 -16.90 -4.14
N GLN A 332 9.39 -17.37 -3.99
CA GLN A 332 10.09 -18.22 -4.95
C GLN A 332 9.38 -19.57 -5.22
N ARG A 333 8.48 -19.98 -4.33
CA ARG A 333 7.62 -21.16 -4.56
C ARG A 333 6.40 -20.87 -5.43
N LEU A 334 6.07 -19.60 -5.62
CA LEU A 334 4.89 -19.11 -6.36
C LEU A 334 5.29 -18.13 -7.49
N ASP A 335 6.56 -18.08 -7.87
CA ASP A 335 7.15 -17.06 -8.75
C ASP A 335 6.68 -17.14 -10.22
N THR A 336 6.06 -18.26 -10.61
CA THR A 336 5.41 -18.44 -11.91
C THR A 336 3.96 -18.85 -11.75
N ARG A 337 3.16 -18.61 -12.80
CA ARG A 337 1.74 -19.00 -12.81
C ARG A 337 1.56 -20.50 -12.60
N GLU A 338 2.39 -21.32 -13.24
CA GLU A 338 2.32 -22.78 -13.16
C GLU A 338 2.54 -23.28 -11.72
N LYS A 339 3.55 -22.76 -11.03
CA LYS A 339 3.79 -23.08 -9.62
C LYS A 339 2.64 -22.63 -8.72
N ALA A 340 2.13 -21.44 -8.94
CA ALA A 340 1.01 -20.92 -8.17
C ALA A 340 -0.27 -21.75 -8.40
N GLU A 341 -0.57 -22.13 -9.65
CA GLU A 341 -1.71 -22.97 -10.02
C GLU A 341 -1.58 -24.42 -9.51
N GLU A 342 -0.38 -24.89 -9.20
CA GLU A 342 -0.16 -26.18 -8.54
C GLU A 342 -0.38 -26.08 -7.02
N LEU A 343 0.25 -25.10 -6.36
CA LEU A 343 0.33 -25.07 -4.90
C LEU A 343 -0.88 -24.42 -4.22
N ILE A 344 -1.45 -23.35 -4.78
CA ILE A 344 -2.56 -22.62 -4.17
C ILE A 344 -3.81 -23.50 -4.06
N PRO A 345 -4.26 -24.21 -5.12
CA PRO A 345 -5.37 -25.15 -4.99
C PRO A 345 -5.10 -26.30 -4.01
N LEU A 346 -3.86 -26.77 -3.97
CA LEU A 346 -3.47 -27.84 -3.04
C LEU A 346 -3.65 -27.39 -1.60
N TRP A 347 -3.10 -26.21 -1.23
CA TRP A 347 -3.22 -25.67 0.14
C TRP A 347 -4.67 -25.32 0.50
N ALA A 348 -5.44 -24.78 -0.44
CA ALA A 348 -6.87 -24.56 -0.24
C ALA A 348 -7.60 -25.90 0.05
N SER A 349 -7.23 -27.00 -0.62
CA SER A 349 -7.81 -28.32 -0.40
C SER A 349 -7.48 -28.91 0.98
N TRP A 350 -6.45 -28.42 1.66
CA TRP A 350 -6.13 -28.77 3.04
C TRP A 350 -6.98 -28.03 4.06
N GLY A 351 -7.72 -26.99 3.64
CA GLY A 351 -8.48 -26.13 4.52
C GLY A 351 -7.70 -24.94 5.05
N VAL A 352 -6.61 -24.54 4.38
CA VAL A 352 -5.90 -23.30 4.71
C VAL A 352 -6.81 -22.10 4.40
N ASP A 353 -6.88 -21.12 5.30
CA ASP A 353 -7.74 -19.94 5.17
C ASP A 353 -7.02 -18.75 4.50
N GLY A 354 -5.69 -18.68 4.59
CA GLY A 354 -4.91 -17.61 3.98
C GLY A 354 -3.41 -17.92 3.90
N LEU A 355 -2.72 -17.11 3.12
CA LEU A 355 -1.28 -17.24 2.91
C LEU A 355 -0.55 -15.96 3.36
N LYS A 356 0.52 -16.15 4.16
CA LYS A 356 1.59 -15.16 4.36
C LYS A 356 2.66 -15.45 3.32
N ILE A 357 2.71 -14.64 2.26
CA ILE A 357 3.66 -14.81 1.14
C ILE A 357 4.77 -13.78 1.31
N ASP A 358 5.99 -14.27 1.45
CA ASP A 358 7.14 -13.49 1.90
C ASP A 358 8.26 -13.43 0.85
N PHE A 359 9.20 -12.46 1.01
CA PHE A 359 10.39 -12.28 0.20
C PHE A 359 10.13 -11.85 -1.24
N PHE A 360 9.20 -10.89 -1.45
CA PHE A 360 9.10 -10.20 -2.74
C PHE A 360 10.33 -9.32 -2.98
N GLU A 361 10.77 -8.58 -1.99
CA GLU A 361 12.02 -7.81 -1.91
C GLU A 361 12.32 -6.94 -3.14
N ASN A 362 11.26 -6.53 -3.87
CA ASN A 362 11.35 -5.91 -5.17
C ASN A 362 10.07 -5.17 -5.50
N ASP A 363 10.16 -4.08 -6.24
CA ASP A 363 9.02 -3.28 -6.69
C ASP A 363 8.97 -3.08 -8.23
N SER A 364 9.67 -3.98 -8.97
CA SER A 364 9.69 -4.01 -10.43
C SER A 364 8.34 -4.33 -11.06
N GLN A 365 8.24 -4.13 -12.36
CA GLN A 365 7.10 -4.53 -13.17
C GLN A 365 6.78 -6.02 -13.03
N HIS A 366 7.80 -6.87 -12.96
CA HIS A 366 7.61 -8.32 -12.77
C HIS A 366 6.96 -8.62 -11.42
N THR A 367 7.41 -7.97 -10.35
CA THR A 367 6.84 -8.13 -9.01
C THR A 367 5.39 -7.63 -8.95
N MET A 368 5.06 -6.50 -9.60
CA MET A 368 3.67 -6.04 -9.69
C MET A 368 2.78 -7.03 -10.45
N TRP A 369 3.31 -7.69 -11.48
CA TRP A 369 2.61 -8.79 -12.15
C TRP A 369 2.39 -9.99 -11.21
N GLN A 370 3.35 -10.34 -10.37
CA GLN A 370 3.21 -11.43 -9.40
C GLN A 370 2.11 -11.14 -8.38
N TYR A 371 2.03 -9.91 -7.83
CA TYR A 371 0.93 -9.50 -6.94
C TYR A 371 -0.43 -9.66 -7.63
N ASN A 372 -0.58 -9.19 -8.86
CA ASN A 372 -1.82 -9.32 -9.62
C ASN A 372 -2.20 -10.80 -9.83
N MET A 373 -1.25 -11.61 -10.30
CA MET A 373 -1.45 -13.04 -10.54
C MET A 373 -1.90 -13.77 -9.27
N LEU A 374 -1.24 -13.49 -8.14
CA LEU A 374 -1.58 -14.12 -6.86
C LEU A 374 -2.94 -13.67 -6.35
N ALA A 375 -3.25 -12.37 -6.43
CA ALA A 375 -4.54 -11.85 -6.01
C ALA A 375 -5.70 -12.47 -6.81
N ASP A 376 -5.54 -12.57 -8.15
CA ASP A 376 -6.54 -13.19 -9.04
C ASP A 376 -6.70 -14.69 -8.80
N LEU A 377 -5.63 -15.38 -8.44
CA LEU A 377 -5.69 -16.83 -8.21
C LEU A 377 -6.24 -17.12 -6.80
N MET A 378 -5.74 -16.45 -5.79
CA MET A 378 -6.15 -16.71 -4.39
C MET A 378 -7.64 -16.41 -4.16
N ILE A 379 -8.20 -15.40 -4.81
CA ILE A 379 -9.63 -15.09 -4.67
C ILE A 379 -10.53 -16.20 -5.24
N GLN A 380 -10.07 -16.92 -6.27
CA GLN A 380 -10.80 -18.05 -6.87
C GLN A 380 -10.89 -19.24 -5.92
N TYR A 381 -9.86 -19.44 -5.08
CA TYR A 381 -9.79 -20.51 -4.09
C TYR A 381 -10.20 -20.08 -2.69
N LYS A 382 -10.78 -18.87 -2.55
CA LYS A 382 -11.22 -18.29 -1.27
C LYS A 382 -10.13 -18.27 -0.22
N LEU A 383 -8.92 -17.90 -0.61
CA LEU A 383 -7.78 -17.68 0.28
C LEU A 383 -7.57 -16.19 0.54
N MET A 384 -7.34 -15.83 1.79
CA MET A 384 -6.99 -14.48 2.21
C MET A 384 -5.48 -14.22 2.05
N ILE A 385 -5.10 -12.94 1.90
CA ILE A 385 -3.75 -12.52 1.51
C ILE A 385 -3.09 -11.71 2.61
N ASN A 386 -1.83 -12.07 2.95
CA ASN A 386 -0.87 -11.28 3.69
C ASN A 386 0.47 -11.28 2.93
N PHE A 387 0.90 -10.13 2.40
CA PHE A 387 2.19 -10.01 1.71
C PHE A 387 3.27 -9.49 2.65
N HIS A 388 4.42 -10.18 2.68
CA HIS A 388 5.60 -9.85 3.48
C HIS A 388 6.84 -9.65 2.61
N GLY A 389 7.90 -8.99 3.14
CA GLY A 389 9.01 -8.54 2.33
C GLY A 389 8.51 -7.73 1.12
N SER A 390 7.48 -6.94 1.33
CA SER A 390 6.60 -6.43 0.28
C SER A 390 6.63 -4.91 0.16
N VAL A 391 6.08 -4.39 -0.94
CA VAL A 391 5.86 -2.95 -1.09
C VAL A 391 4.70 -2.46 -0.23
N LYS A 392 4.58 -1.12 -0.09
CA LYS A 392 3.40 -0.48 0.53
C LYS A 392 2.11 -0.86 -0.20
N PRO A 393 0.94 -0.90 0.46
CA PRO A 393 -0.36 -1.00 -0.21
C PRO A 393 -0.64 0.19 -1.13
N MET A 394 -1.40 -0.09 -2.19
CA MET A 394 -1.76 0.87 -3.24
C MET A 394 -3.28 0.89 -3.48
N GLY A 395 -4.06 0.44 -2.47
CA GLY A 395 -5.53 0.42 -2.47
C GLY A 395 -6.14 -0.88 -3.02
N GLU A 396 -5.36 -1.95 -3.13
CA GLU A 396 -5.72 -3.25 -3.71
C GLU A 396 -6.97 -3.86 -3.05
N GLY A 397 -7.14 -3.64 -1.75
CA GLY A 397 -8.27 -4.19 -0.98
C GLY A 397 -9.65 -3.80 -1.49
N ARG A 398 -9.78 -2.74 -2.31
CA ARG A 398 -11.03 -2.43 -2.99
C ARG A 398 -11.31 -3.40 -4.14
N THR A 399 -10.29 -3.77 -4.91
CA THR A 399 -10.42 -4.66 -6.07
C THR A 399 -10.41 -6.12 -5.66
N TRP A 400 -9.50 -6.47 -4.76
CA TRP A 400 -9.37 -7.81 -4.17
C TRP A 400 -9.67 -7.76 -2.68
N PRO A 401 -10.96 -7.90 -2.28
CA PRO A 401 -11.36 -7.73 -0.88
C PRO A 401 -10.79 -8.80 0.07
N ASN A 402 -10.19 -9.86 -0.45
CA ASN A 402 -9.41 -10.84 0.30
C ASN A 402 -7.96 -10.40 0.65
N PHE A 403 -7.55 -9.20 0.24
CA PHE A 403 -6.31 -8.58 0.68
C PHE A 403 -6.47 -8.06 2.11
N MET A 404 -5.89 -8.80 3.07
CA MET A 404 -6.06 -8.50 4.49
C MET A 404 -5.03 -7.52 5.00
N THR A 405 -3.77 -7.69 4.59
CA THR A 405 -2.66 -6.88 5.10
C THR A 405 -1.41 -7.07 4.25
N ALA A 406 -0.46 -6.16 4.41
CA ALA A 406 0.89 -6.30 3.89
C ALA A 406 1.89 -5.72 4.89
N GLU A 407 3.10 -6.25 4.92
CA GLU A 407 4.18 -5.68 5.71
C GLU A 407 4.56 -4.28 5.17
N GLY A 408 5.53 -4.17 4.29
CA GLY A 408 5.96 -2.90 3.72
C GLY A 408 6.27 -1.83 4.75
N ILE A 409 6.83 -2.21 5.89
CA ILE A 409 7.16 -1.39 7.05
C ILE A 409 8.26 -2.03 7.89
N MET A 410 9.08 -1.24 8.56
CA MET A 410 9.92 -1.74 9.64
C MET A 410 9.05 -2.16 10.82
N GLY A 411 8.65 -3.42 10.84
CA GLY A 411 7.82 -4.02 11.88
C GLY A 411 8.60 -4.44 13.12
N MET A 412 7.89 -5.04 14.08
CA MET A 412 8.47 -5.44 15.36
C MET A 412 9.48 -6.59 15.23
N GLU A 413 9.44 -7.37 14.14
CA GLU A 413 10.43 -8.41 13.84
C GLU A 413 11.87 -7.90 13.89
N HIS A 414 12.10 -6.65 13.53
CA HIS A 414 13.43 -6.02 13.55
C HIS A 414 14.10 -5.99 14.93
N TYR A 415 13.37 -6.20 16.04
CA TYR A 415 13.97 -6.38 17.36
C TYR A 415 14.86 -7.64 17.47
N GLN A 416 14.81 -8.55 16.52
CA GLN A 416 15.72 -9.70 16.49
C GLN A 416 17.17 -9.28 16.25
N TRP A 417 17.39 -8.20 15.48
CA TRP A 417 18.71 -7.79 15.03
C TRP A 417 19.04 -6.31 15.19
N SER A 418 18.09 -5.45 15.59
CA SER A 418 18.32 -4.03 15.83
C SER A 418 17.53 -3.50 17.03
N ASP A 419 17.83 -2.27 17.46
CA ASP A 419 17.09 -1.53 18.49
C ASP A 419 15.95 -0.68 17.88
N LEU A 420 15.65 -0.84 16.61
CA LEU A 420 14.49 -0.29 15.93
C LEU A 420 13.47 -1.42 15.68
N PRO A 421 12.20 -1.08 15.54
CA PRO A 421 11.56 0.24 15.62
C PRO A 421 11.50 0.80 17.04
N ASN A 422 11.59 2.11 17.20
CA ASN A 422 11.43 2.78 18.49
C ASN A 422 10.02 3.40 18.63
N SER A 423 9.74 3.99 19.80
CA SER A 423 8.43 4.60 20.08
C SER A 423 8.10 5.78 19.15
N LEU A 424 9.11 6.54 18.70
CA LEU A 424 8.91 7.63 17.75
C LEU A 424 8.47 7.11 16.38
N HIS A 425 9.15 6.06 15.87
CA HIS A 425 8.73 5.38 14.65
C HIS A 425 7.27 4.90 14.76
N ASN A 426 6.92 4.20 15.85
CA ASN A 426 5.58 3.68 16.06
C ASN A 426 4.50 4.79 16.13
N CYS A 427 4.84 5.97 16.66
CA CYS A 427 3.93 7.12 16.68
C CYS A 427 3.86 7.85 15.32
N THR A 428 4.82 7.64 14.43
CA THR A 428 4.85 8.24 13.07
C THR A 428 4.08 7.40 12.05
N VAL A 429 4.13 6.09 12.18
CA VAL A 429 3.56 5.12 11.23
C VAL A 429 2.05 5.30 10.98
N PRO A 430 1.18 5.62 11.97
CA PRO A 430 -0.24 5.86 11.72
C PRO A 430 -0.52 6.98 10.71
N PHE A 431 0.39 7.96 10.64
CA PHE A 431 0.28 9.15 9.80
C PHE A 431 1.10 9.08 8.50
N THR A 432 1.77 7.97 8.28
CA THR A 432 2.59 7.71 7.09
C THR A 432 2.16 6.39 6.44
N ARG A 433 2.90 5.30 6.63
CA ARG A 433 2.68 4.00 6.00
C ARG A 433 1.23 3.47 6.18
N ASN A 434 0.65 3.60 7.37
CA ASN A 434 -0.67 3.05 7.66
C ASN A 434 -1.83 3.87 7.05
N VAL A 435 -1.57 5.09 6.56
CA VAL A 435 -2.53 5.84 5.72
C VAL A 435 -2.73 5.16 4.37
N ALA A 436 -1.68 4.57 3.81
CA ALA A 436 -1.72 3.86 2.53
C ALA A 436 -2.53 2.55 2.57
N GLY A 437 -2.78 1.99 3.75
CA GLY A 437 -3.58 0.76 3.90
C GLY A 437 -3.11 -0.12 5.05
N PRO A 438 -3.73 -1.31 5.20
CA PRO A 438 -3.51 -2.23 6.31
C PRO A 438 -2.05 -2.67 6.42
N MET A 439 -1.61 -2.96 7.65
CA MET A 439 -0.20 -3.18 7.97
C MET A 439 -0.01 -4.36 8.92
N ASP A 440 0.75 -5.38 8.49
CA ASP A 440 1.19 -6.45 9.38
C ASP A 440 2.48 -6.05 10.11
N TYR A 441 2.31 -5.37 11.23
CA TYR A 441 3.40 -4.88 12.08
C TYR A 441 3.94 -5.95 13.03
N THR A 442 3.26 -7.07 13.21
CA THR A 442 3.56 -8.16 14.15
C THR A 442 3.74 -7.69 15.62
N PRO A 443 2.76 -6.97 16.22
CA PRO A 443 2.91 -6.36 17.53
C PRO A 443 2.94 -7.38 18.69
N THR A 444 3.09 -6.88 19.93
CA THR A 444 3.01 -7.64 21.19
C THR A 444 4.20 -8.54 21.53
N ALA A 445 5.41 -8.16 21.09
CA ALA A 445 6.64 -8.82 21.51
C ALA A 445 6.92 -8.63 23.02
N PHE A 446 6.53 -9.61 23.83
CA PHE A 446 6.79 -9.60 25.27
C PHE A 446 7.96 -10.51 25.68
N SER A 447 8.39 -11.39 24.80
CA SER A 447 9.55 -12.26 24.93
C SER A 447 10.69 -11.82 24.00
N ASN A 448 11.87 -12.41 24.16
CA ASN A 448 13.06 -12.12 23.37
C ASN A 448 13.42 -10.63 23.32
N LEU A 449 13.48 -9.99 24.49
CA LEU A 449 13.47 -8.54 24.67
C LEU A 449 14.84 -7.87 24.56
N LYS A 450 15.84 -8.48 23.96
CA LYS A 450 17.21 -7.93 23.95
C LYS A 450 17.26 -6.50 23.40
N ASN A 451 16.52 -6.22 22.38
CA ASN A 451 16.56 -4.94 21.66
C ASN A 451 15.27 -4.12 21.81
N ARG A 452 14.20 -4.69 22.36
CA ARG A 452 12.95 -3.94 22.53
C ARG A 452 13.13 -2.77 23.48
N ASN A 453 12.83 -1.56 23.01
CA ASN A 453 12.97 -0.30 23.74
C ASN A 453 11.62 0.34 24.12
N THR A 454 10.51 -0.38 23.96
CA THR A 454 9.16 0.08 24.26
C THR A 454 8.57 -0.67 25.47
N THR A 455 7.63 -0.05 26.17
CA THR A 455 6.96 -0.68 27.32
C THR A 455 5.95 -1.73 26.87
N MET A 456 5.51 -2.62 27.77
CA MET A 456 4.41 -3.56 27.52
C MET A 456 3.10 -2.82 27.18
N GLY A 457 2.82 -1.70 27.86
CA GLY A 457 1.65 -0.87 27.58
C GLY A 457 1.68 -0.29 26.16
N HIS A 458 2.86 0.14 25.70
CA HIS A 458 3.05 0.58 24.32
C HIS A 458 2.74 -0.55 23.32
N GLN A 459 3.30 -1.74 23.54
CA GLN A 459 3.05 -2.90 22.68
C GLN A 459 1.57 -3.31 22.65
N LEU A 460 0.84 -3.20 23.76
CA LEU A 460 -0.61 -3.45 23.82
C LEU A 460 -1.44 -2.41 23.05
N ALA A 461 -0.94 -1.17 22.95
CA ALA A 461 -1.65 -0.13 22.21
C ALA A 461 -1.54 -0.30 20.69
N LEU A 462 -0.47 -0.91 20.17
CA LEU A 462 -0.22 -1.01 18.74
C LEU A 462 -1.35 -1.70 17.97
N PRO A 463 -1.91 -2.86 18.39
CA PRO A 463 -3.04 -3.49 17.70
C PRO A 463 -4.35 -2.67 17.72
N VAL A 464 -4.44 -1.63 18.55
CA VAL A 464 -5.58 -0.71 18.59
C VAL A 464 -5.40 0.46 17.63
N VAL A 465 -4.14 0.89 17.45
CA VAL A 465 -3.79 2.09 16.67
C VAL A 465 -3.55 1.75 15.20
N PHE A 466 -3.01 0.57 14.91
CA PHE A 466 -2.66 0.16 13.56
C PHE A 466 -3.81 -0.55 12.86
N ASP A 467 -4.19 -0.05 11.70
CA ASP A 467 -5.17 -0.68 10.83
C ASP A 467 -4.57 -1.94 10.19
N SER A 468 -5.24 -3.07 10.33
CA SER A 468 -4.87 -4.34 9.72
C SER A 468 -6.07 -5.29 9.67
N GLY A 469 -6.31 -5.93 8.52
CA GLY A 469 -7.33 -6.98 8.42
C GLY A 469 -6.88 -8.33 9.02
N LEU A 470 -5.57 -8.54 9.11
CA LEU A 470 -4.97 -9.63 9.86
C LEU A 470 -3.82 -9.08 10.70
N THR A 471 -3.93 -9.16 12.01
CA THR A 471 -2.83 -8.81 12.92
C THR A 471 -2.19 -10.08 13.46
N ASN A 472 -0.92 -10.30 13.14
CA ASN A 472 -0.12 -11.38 13.70
C ASN A 472 0.48 -10.96 15.05
N TYR A 473 0.02 -11.60 16.12
CA TYR A 473 0.46 -11.31 17.49
C TYR A 473 1.68 -12.16 17.84
N ALA A 474 2.82 -11.52 18.05
CA ALA A 474 4.06 -12.15 18.49
C ALA A 474 3.99 -12.54 19.98
N LEU A 475 2.98 -13.28 20.37
CA LEU A 475 2.62 -13.56 21.75
C LEU A 475 2.89 -15.02 22.11
N ALA A 476 3.85 -15.23 23.02
CA ALA A 476 4.12 -16.56 23.55
C ALA A 476 3.00 -17.09 24.45
N LEU A 477 2.71 -18.38 24.39
CA LEU A 477 1.64 -19.02 25.19
C LEU A 477 1.73 -18.73 26.69
N ARG A 478 2.94 -18.66 27.26
CA ARG A 478 3.16 -18.33 28.69
C ARG A 478 2.66 -16.95 29.11
N PHE A 479 2.46 -16.02 28.17
CA PHE A 479 1.89 -14.71 28.43
C PHE A 479 0.37 -14.70 28.29
N MET A 480 -0.25 -15.78 27.86
CA MET A 480 -1.69 -15.85 27.70
C MET A 480 -2.40 -16.26 28.99
N GLU A 481 -1.80 -17.13 29.79
CA GLU A 481 -2.40 -17.63 31.01
C GLU A 481 -2.23 -16.65 32.18
N GLY A 482 -3.36 -16.17 32.72
CA GLY A 482 -3.39 -15.38 33.96
C GLY A 482 -2.79 -13.98 33.87
N TRP A 483 -2.39 -13.52 32.69
CA TRP A 483 -1.85 -12.17 32.55
C TRP A 483 -2.96 -11.17 32.15
N LYS A 484 -3.03 -10.06 32.91
CA LYS A 484 -4.07 -9.03 32.69
C LYS A 484 -4.07 -8.42 31.29
N GLY A 485 -2.92 -8.37 30.60
CA GLY A 485 -2.83 -7.87 29.24
C GLY A 485 -3.60 -8.73 28.23
N THR A 486 -3.73 -10.04 28.48
CA THR A 486 -4.52 -10.94 27.61
C THR A 486 -6.00 -10.57 27.64
N ASP A 487 -6.55 -10.18 28.80
CA ASP A 487 -7.94 -9.72 28.90
C ASP A 487 -8.18 -8.43 28.09
N PHE A 488 -7.18 -7.56 27.97
CA PHE A 488 -7.23 -6.40 27.11
C PHE A 488 -7.23 -6.84 25.63
N LEU A 489 -6.29 -7.69 25.23
CA LEU A 489 -6.19 -8.19 23.84
C LEU A 489 -7.44 -8.93 23.38
N ARG A 490 -8.12 -9.68 24.26
CA ARG A 490 -9.41 -10.34 23.95
C ARG A 490 -10.51 -9.37 23.55
N ARG A 491 -10.44 -8.12 24.01
CA ARG A 491 -11.45 -7.08 23.74
C ARG A 491 -11.11 -6.20 22.56
N THR A 492 -9.85 -6.20 22.12
CA THR A 492 -9.47 -5.51 20.89
C THR A 492 -10.07 -6.26 19.70
N LYS A 493 -10.62 -5.52 18.75
CA LYS A 493 -11.11 -6.07 17.48
C LYS A 493 -10.22 -5.51 16.38
N ASN A 494 -9.98 -6.30 15.35
CA ASN A 494 -9.43 -5.75 14.11
C ASN A 494 -10.52 -4.91 13.42
N HIS A 495 -10.12 -3.83 12.84
CA HIS A 495 -10.97 -2.90 12.12
C HIS A 495 -10.74 -3.00 10.62
#